data_4d06518502c44c3127f8cb57b929e8f0
#
_entry.id   4d06518502c44c3127f8cb57b929e8f0
#
_cell.length_a   1.000
_cell.length_b   1.000
_cell.length_c   1.000
_cell.angle_alpha   90.00
_cell.angle_beta   90.00
_cell.angle_gamma   90.00
#
_symmetry.space_group_name_H-M   'P 1'
#
loop_
_entity.id
_entity.type
_entity.pdbx_description
1 polymer ?
#
loop_
_entity_poly.entity_id
_entity_poly.type
_entity_poly.pdbx_seq_one_letter_code
_entity_poly.pdbx_strand_id
1 'polypeptide(L)'
;RRSSDLSMLIYIGALLCSHLSAFRIQANMRSTLMRHILSLPLGFMDDEGSGKIRKIVNESTEATETYVAHQLPDKCVAVATPIGLAVLLLVFDWRLGLLSLIPVVLAFGIMSAMMGENMKKKMAEYQNALEEMSSEAVEYVRGIPVVKTFGQSVFSFKRFRDSIKKYEKWTIAYTKDLRIPMMGYTVAINAVFAILIAATFLLGGVRSGSVNSTFLLNLLFYIIITPIITVTLTKMMYAGEN
;
A
#
# COMPACT_ATOMS: atom_id res chain seq x y z
N ARG A 1 24.16 11.51 -18.89
CA ARG A 1 25.11 10.77 -18.03
C ARG A 1 25.32 11.48 -16.69
N ARG A 2 25.82 12.71 -16.65
CA ARG A 2 26.07 13.45 -15.38
C ARG A 2 24.83 13.67 -14.52
N SER A 3 23.68 13.91 -15.08
CA SER A 3 22.42 14.11 -14.31
C SER A 3 21.89 12.82 -13.70
N SER A 4 22.04 11.70 -14.39
CA SER A 4 21.66 10.38 -13.86
C SER A 4 22.59 9.94 -12.74
N ASP A 5 23.90 10.21 -12.86
CA ASP A 5 24.88 9.89 -11.83
C ASP A 5 24.62 10.72 -10.56
N LEU A 6 24.30 12.01 -10.72
CA LEU A 6 23.95 12.90 -9.60
C LEU A 6 22.66 12.44 -8.90
N SER A 7 21.63 12.06 -9.66
CA SER A 7 20.37 11.53 -9.10
C SER A 7 20.60 10.26 -8.31
N MET A 8 21.45 9.37 -8.83
CA MET A 8 21.81 8.12 -8.14
C MET A 8 22.56 8.38 -6.84
N LEU A 9 23.51 9.33 -6.83
CA LEU A 9 24.25 9.70 -5.62
C LEU A 9 23.34 10.31 -4.55
N ILE A 10 22.42 11.20 -4.95
CA ILE A 10 21.43 11.78 -4.02
C ILE A 10 20.52 10.69 -3.45
N TYR A 11 20.06 9.76 -4.29
CA TYR A 11 19.21 8.64 -3.84
C TYR A 11 19.94 7.74 -2.84
N ILE A 12 21.18 7.33 -3.15
CA ILE A 12 22.00 6.52 -2.24
C ILE A 12 22.25 7.28 -0.92
N GLY A 13 22.56 8.57 -0.99
CA GLY A 13 22.76 9.41 0.19
C GLY A 13 21.50 9.49 1.07
N ALA A 14 20.33 9.69 0.47
CA ALA A 14 19.06 9.71 1.18
C ALA A 14 18.76 8.35 1.84
N LEU A 15 18.98 7.24 1.13
CA LEU A 15 18.78 5.90 1.64
C LEU A 15 19.72 5.60 2.82
N LEU A 16 21.00 5.94 2.71
CA LEU A 16 21.96 5.79 3.81
C LEU A 16 21.55 6.60 5.04
N CYS A 17 21.12 7.85 4.87
CA CYS A 17 20.64 8.68 5.97
C CYS A 17 19.41 8.07 6.66
N SER A 18 18.45 7.57 5.88
CA SER A 18 17.24 6.91 6.40
C SER A 18 17.59 5.68 7.23
N HIS A 19 18.38 4.75 6.70
CA HIS A 19 18.77 3.52 7.40
C HIS A 19 19.64 3.78 8.63
N LEU A 20 20.64 4.68 8.55
CA LEU A 20 21.46 5.02 9.71
C LEU A 20 20.64 5.65 10.83
N SER A 21 19.67 6.50 10.49
CA SER A 21 18.75 7.10 11.47
C SER A 21 17.86 6.04 12.09
N ALA A 22 17.30 5.13 11.30
CA ALA A 22 16.45 4.05 11.76
C ALA A 22 17.19 3.11 12.73
N PHE A 23 18.41 2.68 12.39
CA PHE A 23 19.23 1.85 13.28
C PHE A 23 19.61 2.55 14.59
N ARG A 24 19.89 3.85 14.55
CA ARG A 24 20.15 4.63 15.77
C ARG A 24 18.91 4.72 16.66
N ILE A 25 17.75 4.99 16.08
CA ILE A 25 16.47 5.03 16.79
C ILE A 25 16.19 3.67 17.41
N GLN A 26 16.31 2.59 16.65
CA GLN A 26 16.10 1.23 17.14
C GLN A 26 17.03 0.88 18.30
N ALA A 27 18.33 1.19 18.19
CA ALA A 27 19.31 0.93 19.25
C ALA A 27 18.99 1.73 20.51
N ASN A 28 18.64 3.02 20.37
CA ASN A 28 18.29 3.88 21.51
C ASN A 28 16.99 3.42 22.18
N MET A 29 15.96 3.06 21.39
CA MET A 29 14.71 2.51 21.93
C MET A 29 14.96 1.22 22.70
N ARG A 30 15.73 0.28 22.14
CA ARG A 30 16.08 -0.98 22.79
C ARG A 30 16.82 -0.73 24.10
N SER A 31 17.80 0.16 24.11
CA SER A 31 18.55 0.54 25.33
C SER A 31 17.65 1.16 26.39
N THR A 32 16.76 2.08 25.98
CA THR A 32 15.84 2.75 26.91
C THR A 32 14.82 1.78 27.49
N LEU A 33 14.23 0.93 26.66
CA LEU A 33 13.28 -0.11 27.11
C LEU A 33 13.95 -1.09 28.07
N MET A 34 15.16 -1.54 27.77
CA MET A 34 15.89 -2.45 28.66
C MET A 34 16.25 -1.80 30.02
N ARG A 35 16.66 -0.53 30.02
CA ARG A 35 16.88 0.21 31.28
C ARG A 35 15.59 0.35 32.09
N HIS A 36 14.48 0.63 31.44
CA HIS A 36 13.20 0.72 32.12
C HIS A 36 12.77 -0.63 32.71
N ILE A 37 12.90 -1.72 31.96
CA ILE A 37 12.60 -3.07 32.44
C ILE A 37 13.46 -3.43 33.67
N LEU A 38 14.74 -3.09 33.66
CA LEU A 38 15.64 -3.32 34.79
C LEU A 38 15.29 -2.49 36.05
N SER A 39 14.51 -1.42 35.89
CA SER A 39 14.04 -0.62 37.03
C SER A 39 12.70 -1.11 37.62
N LEU A 40 12.05 -2.10 36.98
CA LEU A 40 10.79 -2.67 37.46
C LEU A 40 11.01 -3.69 38.59
N PRO A 41 10.03 -3.90 39.49
CA PRO A 41 10.09 -4.93 40.53
C PRO A 41 10.27 -6.33 39.94
N LEU A 42 10.99 -7.20 40.64
CA LEU A 42 11.23 -8.59 40.21
C LEU A 42 9.93 -9.36 39.92
N GLY A 43 8.85 -9.12 40.68
CA GLY A 43 7.55 -9.76 40.44
C GLY A 43 6.97 -9.51 39.04
N PHE A 44 7.30 -8.37 38.41
CA PHE A 44 6.87 -8.10 37.03
C PHE A 44 7.44 -9.10 36.02
N MET A 45 8.69 -9.53 36.26
CA MET A 45 9.35 -10.53 35.41
C MET A 45 8.74 -11.93 35.56
N ASP A 46 8.28 -12.27 36.74
CA ASP A 46 7.64 -13.54 37.05
C ASP A 46 6.22 -13.61 36.45
N ASP A 47 5.46 -12.52 36.55
CA ASP A 47 4.08 -12.44 36.05
C ASP A 47 4.00 -12.44 34.51
N GLU A 48 4.85 -11.65 33.83
CA GLU A 48 4.79 -11.48 32.38
C GLU A 48 5.66 -12.49 31.59
N GLY A 49 6.64 -13.06 32.23
CA GLY A 49 7.61 -13.99 31.63
C GLY A 49 8.65 -13.31 30.74
N SER A 50 9.90 -13.65 30.94
CA SER A 50 11.04 -13.04 30.23
C SER A 50 10.98 -13.19 28.70
N GLY A 51 10.39 -14.28 28.21
CA GLY A 51 10.20 -14.54 26.77
C GLY A 51 9.22 -13.56 26.12
N LYS A 52 8.10 -13.24 26.78
CA LYS A 52 7.10 -12.28 26.30
C LYS A 52 7.67 -10.87 26.25
N ILE A 53 8.36 -10.46 27.30
CA ILE A 53 9.03 -9.14 27.38
C ILE A 53 10.06 -9.00 26.25
N ARG A 54 10.91 -10.00 26.06
CA ARG A 54 11.90 -10.02 24.99
C ARG A 54 11.27 -9.91 23.62
N LYS A 55 10.17 -10.63 23.39
CA LYS A 55 9.42 -10.59 22.14
C LYS A 55 8.89 -9.17 21.88
N ILE A 56 8.19 -8.58 22.86
CA ILE A 56 7.61 -7.23 22.72
C ILE A 56 8.71 -6.20 22.42
N VAL A 57 9.83 -6.22 23.15
CA VAL A 57 10.94 -5.28 22.92
C VAL A 57 11.50 -5.44 21.52
N ASN A 58 11.75 -6.66 21.06
CA ASN A 58 12.30 -6.91 19.74
C ASN A 58 11.33 -6.49 18.63
N GLU A 59 10.08 -6.96 18.67
CA GLU A 59 9.07 -6.65 17.67
C GLU A 59 8.77 -5.16 17.57
N SER A 60 8.62 -4.47 18.70
CA SER A 60 8.34 -3.03 18.71
C SER A 60 9.52 -2.20 18.16
N THR A 61 10.75 -2.57 18.48
CA THR A 61 11.93 -1.85 17.98
C THR A 61 12.21 -2.14 16.52
N GLU A 62 11.94 -3.36 16.04
CA GLU A 62 12.04 -3.76 14.64
C GLU A 62 10.96 -3.08 13.79
N ALA A 63 9.72 -3.07 14.27
CA ALA A 63 8.63 -2.35 13.61
C ALA A 63 8.94 -0.84 13.45
N THR A 64 9.54 -0.22 14.45
CA THR A 64 9.95 1.19 14.39
C THR A 64 11.07 1.41 13.37
N GLU A 65 12.05 0.51 13.32
CA GLU A 65 13.13 0.56 12.32
C GLU A 65 12.55 0.45 10.91
N THR A 66 11.72 -0.56 10.67
CA THR A 66 11.06 -0.78 9.38
C THR A 66 10.22 0.43 8.95
N TYR A 67 9.50 1.04 9.90
CA TYR A 67 8.71 2.24 9.63
C TYR A 67 9.59 3.42 9.17
N VAL A 68 10.66 3.70 9.89
CA VAL A 68 11.54 4.86 9.61
C VAL A 68 12.41 4.61 8.38
N ALA A 69 12.93 3.38 8.20
CA ALA A 69 13.81 3.05 7.10
C ALA A 69 13.09 2.94 5.75
N HIS A 70 11.87 2.41 5.75
CA HIS A 70 11.15 2.06 4.52
C HIS A 70 9.82 2.79 4.37
N GLN A 71 8.91 2.67 5.34
CA GLN A 71 7.55 3.20 5.17
C GLN A 71 7.50 4.73 5.10
N LEU A 72 8.31 5.42 5.90
CA LEU A 72 8.33 6.89 5.91
C LEU A 72 8.87 7.48 4.60
N PRO A 73 10.03 7.02 4.06
CA PRO A 73 10.48 7.42 2.73
C PRO A 73 9.47 7.09 1.63
N ASP A 74 8.87 5.91 1.65
CA ASP A 74 7.88 5.49 0.67
C ASP A 74 6.63 6.38 0.69
N LYS A 75 6.14 6.76 1.87
CA LYS A 75 5.05 7.72 2.02
C LYS A 75 5.42 9.10 1.47
N CYS A 76 6.63 9.57 1.74
CA CYS A 76 7.11 10.85 1.19
C CYS A 76 7.17 10.81 -0.36
N VAL A 77 7.71 9.74 -0.93
CA VAL A 77 7.77 9.54 -2.39
C VAL A 77 6.36 9.42 -2.98
N ALA A 78 5.46 8.68 -2.33
CA ALA A 78 4.09 8.50 -2.78
C ALA A 78 3.30 9.83 -2.87
N VAL A 79 3.62 10.81 -2.03
CA VAL A 79 3.01 12.15 -2.07
C VAL A 79 3.77 13.09 -3.01
N ALA A 80 5.10 13.12 -2.90
CA ALA A 80 5.92 14.07 -3.66
C ALA A 80 5.91 13.79 -5.17
N THR A 81 5.90 12.51 -5.58
CA THR A 81 5.94 12.13 -7.00
C THR A 81 4.71 12.58 -7.78
N PRO A 82 3.47 12.33 -7.35
CA PRO A 82 2.28 12.82 -8.07
C PRO A 82 2.25 14.36 -8.16
N ILE A 83 2.64 15.05 -7.09
CA ILE A 83 2.68 16.52 -7.07
C ILE A 83 3.73 17.02 -8.04
N GLY A 84 4.95 16.48 -8.00
CA GLY A 84 6.03 16.86 -8.89
C GLY A 84 5.67 16.59 -10.35
N LEU A 85 5.06 15.45 -10.65
CA LEU A 85 4.60 15.13 -12.00
C LEU A 85 3.46 16.03 -12.46
N ALA A 86 2.51 16.37 -11.60
CA ALA A 86 1.43 17.30 -11.93
C ALA A 86 1.99 18.69 -12.27
N VAL A 87 2.94 19.21 -11.48
CA VAL A 87 3.64 20.47 -11.76
C VAL A 87 4.38 20.39 -13.10
N LEU A 88 5.11 19.30 -13.32
CA LEU A 88 5.85 19.08 -14.57
C LEU A 88 4.92 19.11 -15.79
N LEU A 89 3.79 18.41 -15.73
CA LEU A 89 2.78 18.39 -16.81
C LEU A 89 2.24 19.79 -17.09
N LEU A 90 1.95 20.59 -16.07
CA LEU A 90 1.42 21.94 -16.22
C LEU A 90 2.46 22.93 -16.78
N VAL A 91 3.75 22.73 -16.47
CA VAL A 91 4.85 23.59 -16.97
C VAL A 91 5.12 23.33 -18.46
N PHE A 92 5.05 22.10 -18.93
CA PHE A 92 5.30 21.77 -20.34
C PHE A 92 4.19 22.27 -21.28
N ASP A 93 2.94 21.94 -20.99
CA ASP A 93 1.77 22.44 -21.72
C ASP A 93 0.57 22.42 -20.79
N TRP A 94 0.12 23.59 -20.32
CA TRP A 94 -0.95 23.71 -19.35
C TRP A 94 -2.29 23.11 -19.86
N ARG A 95 -2.53 23.13 -21.18
CA ARG A 95 -3.75 22.62 -21.80
C ARG A 95 -3.79 21.08 -21.76
N LEU A 96 -2.72 20.46 -22.25
CA LEU A 96 -2.57 19.01 -22.18
C LEU A 96 -2.43 18.53 -20.74
N GLY A 97 -1.76 19.30 -19.88
CA GLY A 97 -1.62 19.04 -18.45
C GLY A 97 -2.96 18.99 -17.74
N LEU A 98 -3.82 20.00 -17.92
CA LEU A 98 -5.16 20.00 -17.33
C LEU A 98 -6.00 18.85 -17.84
N LEU A 99 -5.99 18.56 -19.14
CA LEU A 99 -6.74 17.44 -19.71
C LEU A 99 -6.28 16.09 -19.18
N SER A 100 -4.98 15.90 -19.00
CA SER A 100 -4.43 14.65 -18.43
C SER A 100 -4.70 14.49 -16.94
N LEU A 101 -4.84 15.59 -16.18
CA LEU A 101 -5.11 15.57 -14.75
C LEU A 101 -6.57 15.25 -14.42
N ILE A 102 -7.53 15.55 -15.29
CA ILE A 102 -8.96 15.26 -15.05
C ILE A 102 -9.17 13.78 -14.69
N PRO A 103 -8.80 12.79 -15.51
CA PRO A 103 -8.99 11.40 -15.17
C PRO A 103 -8.16 10.94 -13.97
N VAL A 104 -7.01 11.55 -13.72
CA VAL A 104 -6.19 11.27 -12.54
C VAL A 104 -6.91 11.71 -11.26
N VAL A 105 -7.50 12.91 -11.25
CA VAL A 105 -8.29 13.41 -10.11
C VAL A 105 -9.54 12.55 -9.89
N LEU A 106 -10.22 12.14 -10.97
CA LEU A 106 -11.35 11.22 -10.88
C LEU A 106 -10.95 9.87 -10.29
N ALA A 107 -9.84 9.29 -10.76
CA ALA A 107 -9.30 8.04 -10.23
C ALA A 107 -8.95 8.16 -8.74
N PHE A 108 -8.32 9.28 -8.33
CA PHE A 108 -8.00 9.55 -6.93
C PHE A 108 -9.28 9.72 -6.08
N GLY A 109 -10.31 10.38 -6.60
CA GLY A 109 -11.60 10.50 -5.94
C GLY A 109 -12.28 9.14 -5.70
N ILE A 110 -12.27 8.26 -6.70
CA ILE A 110 -12.78 6.88 -6.59
C ILE A 110 -11.98 6.10 -5.54
N MET A 111 -10.66 6.19 -5.58
CA MET A 111 -9.77 5.53 -4.62
C MET A 111 -10.04 6.02 -3.19
N SER A 112 -10.17 7.33 -3.00
CA SER A 112 -10.47 7.93 -1.69
C SER A 112 -11.83 7.46 -1.15
N ALA A 113 -12.84 7.31 -2.01
CA ALA A 113 -14.14 6.76 -1.64
C ALA A 113 -14.06 5.28 -1.21
N MET A 114 -13.14 4.50 -1.82
CA MET A 114 -12.88 3.11 -1.41
C MET A 114 -12.24 3.00 -0.02
N MET A 115 -11.52 4.02 0.44
CA MET A 115 -10.89 4.05 1.77
C MET A 115 -11.84 4.57 2.88
N GLY A 116 -13.12 4.75 2.59
CA GLY A 116 -14.14 5.25 3.52
C GLY A 116 -14.42 4.29 4.69
N GLU A 117 -15.08 4.82 5.74
CA GLU A 117 -15.41 4.10 6.99
C GLU A 117 -16.14 2.76 6.77
N ASN A 118 -17.04 2.70 5.79
CA ASN A 118 -17.76 1.47 5.47
C ASN A 118 -16.83 0.36 4.94
N MET A 119 -15.83 0.75 4.15
CA MET A 119 -14.86 -0.21 3.63
C MET A 119 -13.90 -0.68 4.72
N LYS A 120 -13.47 0.21 5.62
CA LYS A 120 -12.67 -0.15 6.81
C LYS A 120 -13.39 -1.16 7.69
N LYS A 121 -14.69 -0.98 7.93
CA LYS A 121 -15.50 -1.96 8.69
C LYS A 121 -15.53 -3.32 8.01
N LYS A 122 -15.79 -3.35 6.71
CA LYS A 122 -15.81 -4.60 5.93
C LYS A 122 -14.45 -5.29 5.90
N MET A 123 -13.37 -4.53 5.81
CA MET A 123 -12.01 -5.05 5.90
C MET A 123 -11.73 -5.65 7.28
N ALA A 124 -12.15 -4.98 8.36
CA ALA A 124 -12.03 -5.51 9.71
C ALA A 124 -12.81 -6.82 9.88
N GLU A 125 -14.03 -6.91 9.36
CA GLU A 125 -14.84 -8.14 9.40
C GLU A 125 -14.22 -9.28 8.58
N TYR A 126 -13.63 -8.96 7.44
CA TYR A 126 -12.86 -9.91 6.62
C TYR A 126 -11.63 -10.43 7.39
N GLN A 127 -10.85 -9.53 8.01
CA GLN A 127 -9.67 -9.89 8.81
C GLN A 127 -10.06 -10.75 10.03
N ASN A 128 -11.13 -10.40 10.73
CA ASN A 128 -11.63 -11.20 11.84
C ASN A 128 -12.05 -12.61 11.41
N ALA A 129 -12.70 -12.74 10.25
CA ALA A 129 -13.07 -14.05 9.72
C ALA A 129 -11.86 -14.89 9.29
N LEU A 130 -10.80 -14.23 8.77
CA LEU A 130 -9.53 -14.87 8.43
C LEU A 130 -8.78 -15.35 9.67
N GLU A 131 -8.75 -14.54 10.74
CA GLU A 131 -8.14 -14.89 12.03
C GLU A 131 -8.87 -16.06 12.69
N GLU A 132 -10.21 -16.02 12.73
CA GLU A 132 -11.02 -17.12 13.23
C GLU A 132 -10.76 -18.42 12.48
N MET A 133 -10.73 -18.37 11.14
CA MET A 133 -10.43 -19.54 10.31
C MET A 133 -9.01 -20.07 10.59
N SER A 134 -8.02 -19.19 10.73
CA SER A 134 -6.64 -19.57 11.01
C SER A 134 -6.50 -20.21 12.39
N SER A 135 -7.19 -19.68 13.40
CA SER A 135 -7.21 -20.22 14.75
C SER A 135 -7.84 -21.62 14.79
N GLU A 136 -9.00 -21.79 14.15
CA GLU A 136 -9.67 -23.09 14.05
C GLU A 136 -8.86 -24.12 13.26
N ALA A 137 -8.08 -23.68 12.26
CA ALA A 137 -7.15 -24.55 11.54
C ALA A 137 -6.04 -25.08 12.44
N VAL A 138 -5.45 -24.21 13.28
CA VAL A 138 -4.42 -24.63 14.26
C VAL A 138 -5.00 -25.60 15.29
N GLU A 139 -6.19 -25.30 15.83
CA GLU A 139 -6.87 -26.21 16.76
C GLU A 139 -7.19 -27.56 16.11
N TYR A 140 -7.66 -27.55 14.87
CA TYR A 140 -7.92 -28.79 14.12
C TYR A 140 -6.65 -29.65 14.00
N VAL A 141 -5.53 -29.05 13.58
CA VAL A 141 -4.24 -29.78 13.42
C VAL A 141 -3.76 -30.34 14.78
N ARG A 142 -3.87 -29.55 15.86
CA ARG A 142 -3.52 -30.00 17.22
C ARG A 142 -4.43 -31.14 17.71
N GLY A 143 -5.68 -31.15 17.30
CA GLY A 143 -6.66 -32.18 17.69
C GLY A 143 -6.55 -33.49 16.93
N ILE A 144 -5.85 -33.54 15.78
CA ILE A 144 -5.73 -34.74 14.94
C ILE A 144 -5.23 -35.98 15.71
N PRO A 145 -4.19 -35.91 16.55
CA PRO A 145 -3.74 -37.09 17.33
C PRO A 145 -4.83 -37.63 18.27
N VAL A 146 -5.58 -36.75 18.95
CA VAL A 146 -6.66 -37.11 19.87
C VAL A 146 -7.79 -37.76 19.11
N VAL A 147 -8.22 -37.17 17.99
CA VAL A 147 -9.26 -37.68 17.12
C VAL A 147 -8.90 -39.09 16.59
N LYS A 148 -7.66 -39.31 16.17
CA LYS A 148 -7.18 -40.62 15.71
C LYS A 148 -7.18 -41.65 16.82
N THR A 149 -6.84 -41.28 18.06
CA THR A 149 -6.77 -42.20 19.20
C THR A 149 -8.16 -42.62 19.65
N PHE A 150 -9.14 -41.73 19.64
CA PHE A 150 -10.49 -42.00 20.15
C PHE A 150 -11.54 -42.28 19.06
N GLY A 151 -11.15 -42.32 17.78
CA GLY A 151 -12.03 -42.65 16.65
C GLY A 151 -13.13 -41.62 16.39
N GLN A 152 -13.05 -40.41 16.99
CA GLN A 152 -14.07 -39.36 16.85
C GLN A 152 -13.62 -38.33 15.82
N SER A 153 -14.20 -38.34 14.63
CA SER A 153 -13.78 -37.51 13.53
C SER A 153 -14.60 -36.22 13.28
N VAL A 154 -15.72 -35.98 13.98
CA VAL A 154 -16.77 -35.12 13.40
C VAL A 154 -16.87 -33.71 13.99
N PHE A 155 -16.56 -33.47 15.26
CA PHE A 155 -16.87 -32.19 15.90
C PHE A 155 -15.81 -31.09 15.62
N SER A 156 -14.53 -31.41 15.66
CA SER A 156 -13.47 -30.45 15.37
C SER A 156 -13.46 -30.04 13.88
N PHE A 157 -13.81 -30.98 13.00
CA PHE A 157 -13.93 -30.70 11.56
C PHE A 157 -15.11 -29.77 11.23
N LYS A 158 -16.20 -29.85 11.99
CA LYS A 158 -17.38 -29.00 11.79
C LYS A 158 -17.05 -27.51 12.07
N ARG A 159 -16.41 -27.21 13.19
CA ARG A 159 -16.02 -25.82 13.54
C ARG A 159 -15.10 -25.21 12.47
N PHE A 160 -14.06 -25.92 12.09
CA PHE A 160 -13.13 -25.47 11.04
C PHE A 160 -13.85 -25.30 9.69
N ARG A 161 -14.72 -26.23 9.30
CA ARG A 161 -15.52 -26.10 8.08
C ARG A 161 -16.46 -24.90 8.11
N ASP A 162 -17.07 -24.61 9.26
CA ASP A 162 -17.98 -23.48 9.41
C ASP A 162 -17.22 -22.15 9.39
N SER A 163 -16.00 -22.08 9.94
CA SER A 163 -15.10 -20.91 9.84
C SER A 163 -14.65 -20.67 8.40
N ILE A 164 -14.32 -21.72 7.63
CA ILE A 164 -14.01 -21.59 6.18
C ILE A 164 -15.21 -21.00 5.43
N LYS A 165 -16.42 -21.48 5.67
CA LYS A 165 -17.62 -20.94 5.01
C LYS A 165 -17.91 -19.50 5.38
N LYS A 166 -17.64 -19.12 6.64
CA LYS A 166 -17.76 -17.73 7.09
C LYS A 166 -16.74 -16.84 6.38
N TYR A 167 -15.48 -17.27 6.31
CA TYR A 167 -14.43 -16.57 5.57
C TYR A 167 -14.77 -16.45 4.07
N GLU A 168 -15.20 -17.53 3.42
CA GLU A 168 -15.64 -17.54 2.02
C GLU A 168 -16.74 -16.50 1.78
N LYS A 169 -17.78 -16.48 2.63
CA LYS A 169 -18.88 -15.52 2.52
C LYS A 169 -18.39 -14.07 2.60
N TRP A 170 -17.51 -13.78 3.54
CA TRP A 170 -16.94 -12.44 3.69
C TRP A 170 -16.03 -12.07 2.54
N THR A 171 -15.19 -12.99 2.07
CA THR A 171 -14.31 -12.79 0.92
C THR A 171 -15.11 -12.46 -0.34
N ILE A 172 -16.17 -13.21 -0.60
CA ILE A 172 -17.04 -12.97 -1.75
C ILE A 172 -17.77 -11.61 -1.61
N ALA A 173 -18.30 -11.29 -0.44
CA ALA A 173 -18.97 -10.02 -0.20
C ALA A 173 -18.02 -8.83 -0.39
N TYR A 174 -16.84 -8.89 0.20
CA TYR A 174 -15.80 -7.86 0.08
C TYR A 174 -15.36 -7.66 -1.38
N THR A 175 -15.08 -8.75 -2.09
CA THR A 175 -14.68 -8.70 -3.50
C THR A 175 -15.78 -8.13 -4.41
N LYS A 176 -17.04 -8.49 -4.16
CA LYS A 176 -18.17 -7.93 -4.93
C LYS A 176 -18.32 -6.43 -4.74
N ASP A 177 -18.15 -5.95 -3.51
CA ASP A 177 -18.28 -4.53 -3.21
C ASP A 177 -17.13 -3.70 -3.77
N LEU A 178 -15.91 -4.27 -3.81
CA LEU A 178 -14.76 -3.64 -4.43
C LEU A 178 -14.78 -3.64 -5.96
N ARG A 179 -15.52 -4.55 -6.58
CA ARG A 179 -15.51 -4.78 -8.03
C ARG A 179 -15.83 -3.51 -8.82
N ILE A 180 -16.91 -2.82 -8.51
CA ILE A 180 -17.36 -1.64 -9.25
C ILE A 180 -16.40 -0.46 -9.06
N PRO A 181 -15.99 -0.08 -7.83
CA PRO A 181 -15.00 0.98 -7.64
C PRO A 181 -13.66 0.68 -8.31
N MET A 182 -13.15 -0.56 -8.21
CA MET A 182 -11.89 -0.97 -8.86
C MET A 182 -11.96 -0.87 -10.38
N MET A 183 -13.07 -1.30 -10.97
CA MET A 183 -13.31 -1.13 -12.42
C MET A 183 -13.34 0.36 -12.79
N GLY A 184 -14.06 1.18 -12.02
CA GLY A 184 -14.13 2.63 -12.21
C GLY A 184 -12.76 3.30 -12.12
N TYR A 185 -11.95 2.94 -11.11
CA TYR A 185 -10.58 3.40 -10.96
C TYR A 185 -9.72 3.03 -12.17
N THR A 186 -9.76 1.76 -12.59
CA THR A 186 -8.98 1.27 -13.73
C THR A 186 -9.38 1.96 -15.03
N VAL A 187 -10.69 2.16 -15.27
CA VAL A 187 -11.18 2.89 -16.44
C VAL A 187 -10.76 4.36 -16.39
N ALA A 188 -10.93 5.02 -15.25
CA ALA A 188 -10.56 6.43 -15.09
C ALA A 188 -9.06 6.66 -15.38
N ILE A 189 -8.20 5.82 -14.82
CA ILE A 189 -6.75 5.99 -14.99
C ILE A 189 -6.29 5.71 -16.44
N ASN A 190 -6.91 4.76 -17.13
CA ASN A 190 -6.60 4.47 -18.53
C ASN A 190 -7.28 5.46 -19.51
N ALA A 191 -8.31 6.19 -19.07
CA ALA A 191 -8.96 7.22 -19.88
C ALA A 191 -8.02 8.40 -20.23
N VAL A 192 -6.91 8.58 -19.50
CA VAL A 192 -5.88 9.58 -19.84
C VAL A 192 -5.42 9.43 -21.29
N PHE A 193 -5.13 8.21 -21.75
CA PHE A 193 -4.70 7.98 -23.13
C PHE A 193 -5.78 8.35 -24.14
N ALA A 194 -7.02 7.98 -23.89
CA ALA A 194 -8.14 8.33 -24.77
C ALA A 194 -8.35 9.84 -24.84
N ILE A 195 -8.23 10.56 -23.72
CA ILE A 195 -8.34 12.02 -23.65
C ILE A 195 -7.18 12.69 -24.39
N LEU A 196 -5.96 12.21 -24.23
CA LEU A 196 -4.80 12.74 -24.96
C LEU A 196 -4.92 12.54 -26.47
N ILE A 197 -5.43 11.39 -26.92
CA ILE A 197 -5.72 11.13 -28.34
C ILE A 197 -6.80 12.10 -28.83
N ALA A 198 -7.92 12.24 -28.10
CA ALA A 198 -8.97 13.19 -28.45
C ALA A 198 -8.47 14.64 -28.48
N ALA A 199 -7.60 15.03 -27.53
CA ALA A 199 -6.96 16.34 -27.52
C ALA A 199 -6.11 16.60 -28.75
N THR A 200 -5.47 15.56 -29.31
CA THR A 200 -4.70 15.66 -30.55
C THR A 200 -5.59 16.08 -31.72
N PHE A 201 -6.79 15.54 -31.83
CA PHE A 201 -7.73 15.89 -32.89
C PHE A 201 -8.35 17.28 -32.70
N LEU A 202 -8.58 17.68 -31.45
CA LEU A 202 -9.25 18.94 -31.10
C LEU A 202 -8.29 20.14 -31.07
N LEU A 203 -7.11 19.96 -30.50
CA LEU A 203 -6.14 21.05 -30.24
C LEU A 203 -4.97 21.04 -31.22
N GLY A 204 -4.62 19.86 -31.78
CA GLY A 204 -3.44 19.67 -32.60
C GLY A 204 -3.48 20.23 -34.01
N GLY A 205 -4.58 20.88 -34.41
CA GLY A 205 -4.69 21.49 -35.73
C GLY A 205 -4.74 20.49 -36.90
N VAL A 206 -5.00 19.20 -36.61
CA VAL A 206 -5.18 18.17 -37.67
C VAL A 206 -6.24 18.61 -38.68
N ARG A 207 -7.19 19.44 -38.24
CA ARG A 207 -8.25 20.03 -39.06
C ARG A 207 -7.73 21.08 -40.05
N SER A 208 -6.57 21.70 -39.81
CA SER A 208 -5.94 22.71 -40.66
C SER A 208 -4.78 22.20 -41.51
N GLY A 209 -4.50 20.92 -41.51
CA GLY A 209 -3.48 20.27 -42.37
C GLY A 209 -2.03 20.48 -41.93
N SER A 210 -1.74 21.25 -40.88
CA SER A 210 -0.39 21.43 -40.35
C SER A 210 -0.31 21.02 -38.89
N VAL A 211 0.28 19.87 -38.63
CA VAL A 211 0.57 19.45 -37.25
C VAL A 211 1.84 20.10 -36.79
N ASN A 212 1.76 20.89 -35.72
CA ASN A 212 2.94 21.55 -35.16
C ASN A 212 3.89 20.51 -34.51
N SER A 213 5.12 20.44 -34.93
CA SER A 213 6.15 19.50 -34.40
C SER A 213 6.32 19.61 -32.89
N THR A 214 6.20 20.81 -32.32
CA THR A 214 6.27 21.03 -30.87
C THR A 214 5.10 20.36 -30.16
N PHE A 215 3.90 20.40 -30.73
CA PHE A 215 2.74 19.72 -30.16
C PHE A 215 2.90 18.19 -30.15
N LEU A 216 3.46 17.61 -31.22
CA LEU A 216 3.74 16.18 -31.29
C LEU A 216 4.79 15.75 -30.25
N LEU A 217 5.84 16.55 -30.05
CA LEU A 217 6.84 16.30 -29.03
C LEU A 217 6.22 16.34 -27.61
N ASN A 218 5.38 17.34 -27.34
CA ASN A 218 4.67 17.43 -26.09
C ASN A 218 3.75 16.22 -25.89
N LEU A 219 2.97 15.85 -26.88
CA LEU A 219 2.10 14.67 -26.82
C LEU A 219 2.87 13.39 -26.51
N LEU A 220 4.00 13.17 -27.20
CA LEU A 220 4.88 12.02 -26.94
C LEU A 220 5.37 12.02 -25.47
N PHE A 221 5.77 13.18 -24.97
CA PHE A 221 6.17 13.36 -23.57
C PHE A 221 5.04 12.95 -22.61
N TYR A 222 3.80 13.40 -22.85
CA TYR A 222 2.65 13.05 -22.02
C TYR A 222 2.33 11.55 -22.05
N ILE A 223 2.44 10.91 -23.22
CA ILE A 223 2.22 9.46 -23.37
C ILE A 223 3.25 8.66 -22.53
N ILE A 224 4.49 9.14 -22.46
CA ILE A 224 5.55 8.47 -21.70
C ILE A 224 5.43 8.72 -20.20
N ILE A 225 5.12 9.95 -19.79
CA ILE A 225 5.10 10.34 -18.37
C ILE A 225 3.83 9.89 -17.63
N THR A 226 2.69 9.87 -18.31
CA THR A 226 1.41 9.52 -17.66
C THR A 226 1.39 8.13 -17.00
N PRO A 227 1.95 7.05 -17.57
CA PRO A 227 2.01 5.76 -16.90
C PRO A 227 2.78 5.78 -15.57
N ILE A 228 3.73 6.70 -15.41
CA ILE A 228 4.48 6.84 -14.15
C ILE A 228 3.57 7.33 -13.03
N ILE A 229 2.65 8.25 -13.31
CA ILE A 229 1.63 8.72 -12.35
C ILE A 229 0.73 7.55 -11.94
N THR A 230 0.29 6.77 -12.91
CA THR A 230 -0.55 5.58 -12.69
C THR A 230 0.12 4.58 -11.74
N VAL A 231 1.38 4.24 -12.02
CA VAL A 231 2.15 3.30 -11.18
C VAL A 231 2.31 3.84 -9.76
N THR A 232 2.57 5.13 -9.61
CA THR A 232 2.77 5.76 -8.29
C THR A 232 1.47 5.78 -7.49
N LEU A 233 0.34 6.14 -8.11
CA LEU A 233 -0.97 6.11 -7.46
C LEU A 233 -1.39 4.69 -7.06
N THR A 234 -1.11 3.70 -7.91
CA THR A 234 -1.37 2.29 -7.60
C THR A 234 -0.52 1.82 -6.41
N LYS A 235 0.75 2.18 -6.35
CA LYS A 235 1.60 1.89 -5.18
C LYS A 235 1.09 2.54 -3.90
N MET A 236 0.59 3.78 -3.97
CA MET A 236 -0.01 4.47 -2.83
C MET A 236 -1.25 3.74 -2.30
N MET A 237 -2.06 3.17 -3.19
CA MET A 237 -3.23 2.37 -2.81
C MET A 237 -2.83 1.15 -1.98
N TYR A 238 -1.84 0.37 -2.43
CA TYR A 238 -1.36 -0.81 -1.71
C TYR A 238 -0.54 -0.50 -0.44
N ALA A 239 0.14 0.65 -0.39
CA ALA A 239 0.88 1.06 0.81
C ALA A 239 -0.04 1.50 1.98
N GLY A 240 -1.31 1.77 1.73
CA GLY A 240 -2.31 2.09 2.75
C GLY A 240 -2.95 0.85 3.40
N GLU A 241 -2.69 -0.35 2.89
CA GLU A 241 -3.24 -1.62 3.40
C GLU A 241 -2.32 -2.33 4.42
N ASN A 242 -1.09 -1.87 4.58
CA ASN A 242 -0.11 -2.35 5.57
C ASN A 242 0.02 -1.31 6.70
#